data_0d3f99c56936c8fdfd46abefd3e9336a
#
_entry.id   0d3f99c56936c8fdfd46abefd3e9336a
#
_cell.length_a   1.000
_cell.length_b   1.000
_cell.length_c   1.000
_cell.angle_alpha   90.00
_cell.angle_beta   90.00
_cell.angle_gamma   90.00
#
_symmetry.space_group_name_H-M   'P 1'
#
loop_
_entity.id
_entity.type
_entity.pdbx_description
1 polymer ?
#
loop_
_entity_poly.entity_id
_entity_poly.type
_entity_poly.pdbx_seq_one_letter_code
_entity_poly.pdbx_strand_id
1 'polypeptide(L)'
;LLAFGKFDYLGWKRNPDKAAPIFKVGNPSRSQQATLKFFVVVVFLFLLQALVGGLTAHYRAEPESFFGLDLSNIFPSNVVRTWHLQLAIFWIATSYVAGGLLLAREIGGQEKKYQAAYIHILFFALVIVVIGSLLGEWAGTFQWLSKYWFWFGQQGWEYLELGRAWQIGLAVALVFWFVL
;
A
#
# COMPACT_ATOMS: atom_id res chain seq x y z
N LEU A 1 27.18 4.61 9.18
CA LEU A 1 28.03 5.62 8.49
C LEU A 1 29.50 5.18 8.43
N LEU A 2 30.14 4.74 9.54
CA LEU A 2 31.54 4.30 9.56
C LEU A 2 31.83 3.11 8.65
N ALA A 3 30.96 2.08 8.62
CA ALA A 3 31.13 0.92 7.75
C ALA A 3 31.07 1.29 6.27
N PHE A 4 30.10 2.12 5.88
CA PHE A 4 29.94 2.56 4.49
C PHE A 4 31.07 3.50 4.06
N GLY A 5 31.51 4.43 4.94
CA GLY A 5 32.57 5.38 4.64
C GLY A 5 33.97 4.76 4.62
N LYS A 6 34.26 3.78 5.49
CA LYS A 6 35.58 3.17 5.61
C LYS A 6 35.84 2.09 4.57
N PHE A 7 34.84 1.29 4.25
CA PHE A 7 35.01 0.10 3.39
C PHE A 7 34.52 0.31 1.96
N ASP A 8 33.98 1.48 1.63
CA ASP A 8 33.50 1.84 0.29
C ASP A 8 32.59 0.77 -0.35
N TYR A 9 31.73 0.15 0.45
CA TYR A 9 30.81 -0.91 0.01
C TYR A 9 29.94 -0.51 -1.18
N LEU A 10 29.64 0.80 -1.32
CA LEU A 10 28.83 1.34 -2.41
C LEU A 10 29.68 1.96 -3.52
N GLY A 11 31.01 1.91 -3.44
CA GLY A 11 31.90 2.46 -4.44
C GLY A 11 31.86 3.98 -4.57
N TRP A 12 31.39 4.70 -3.54
CA TRP A 12 31.23 6.16 -3.57
C TRP A 12 32.55 6.95 -3.59
N LYS A 13 33.66 6.29 -3.22
CA LYS A 13 35.03 6.90 -3.29
C LYS A 13 35.68 6.73 -4.66
N ARG A 14 35.07 5.96 -5.56
CA ARG A 14 35.57 5.85 -6.92
C ARG A 14 35.37 7.17 -7.65
N ASN A 15 36.35 7.52 -8.45
CA ASN A 15 36.44 8.75 -9.21
C ASN A 15 35.09 9.19 -9.76
N PRO A 16 34.54 10.36 -9.38
CA PRO A 16 33.23 10.82 -9.81
C PRO A 16 33.10 10.90 -11.33
N ASP A 17 34.23 11.08 -12.05
CA ASP A 17 34.27 11.12 -13.52
C ASP A 17 34.05 9.75 -14.18
N LYS A 18 34.10 8.65 -13.41
CA LYS A 18 33.88 7.27 -13.88
C LYS A 18 32.61 6.63 -13.33
N ALA A 19 31.90 7.30 -12.46
CA ALA A 19 30.60 6.82 -12.00
C ALA A 19 29.59 7.02 -13.14
N ALA A 20 29.29 5.94 -13.87
CA ALA A 20 28.15 5.96 -14.76
C ALA A 20 26.92 6.36 -13.93
N PRO A 21 26.08 7.29 -14.41
CA PRO A 21 24.87 7.65 -13.69
C PRO A 21 24.08 6.36 -13.43
N ILE A 22 23.75 6.13 -12.14
CA ILE A 22 22.99 4.95 -11.70
C ILE A 22 21.65 4.88 -12.45
N PHE A 23 21.16 6.03 -12.88
CA PHE A 23 19.95 6.15 -13.69
C PHE A 23 20.27 6.92 -14.98
N LYS A 24 20.13 6.26 -16.13
CA LYS A 24 20.06 6.95 -17.41
C LYS A 24 18.68 7.58 -17.51
N VAL A 25 18.62 8.91 -17.44
CA VAL A 25 17.39 9.66 -17.71
C VAL A 25 17.06 9.48 -19.20
N GLY A 26 16.20 8.52 -19.49
CA GLY A 26 15.67 8.26 -20.82
C GLY A 26 14.14 8.36 -20.81
N ASN A 27 13.50 8.18 -21.96
CA ASN A 27 12.06 8.09 -22.00
C ASN A 27 11.56 6.88 -21.17
N PRO A 28 10.56 7.08 -20.27
CA PRO A 28 10.05 6.00 -19.45
C PRO A 28 9.46 4.89 -20.34
N SER A 29 9.74 3.65 -19.97
CA SER A 29 9.17 2.48 -20.65
C SER A 29 7.68 2.34 -20.37
N ARG A 30 7.01 1.44 -21.10
CA ARG A 30 5.59 1.13 -20.87
C ARG A 30 5.34 0.59 -19.47
N SER A 31 6.22 -0.25 -18.94
CA SER A 31 6.14 -0.76 -17.57
C SER A 31 6.33 0.35 -16.54
N GLN A 32 7.29 1.24 -16.73
CA GLN A 32 7.48 2.40 -15.85
C GLN A 32 6.27 3.35 -15.86
N GLN A 33 5.71 3.64 -17.03
CA GLN A 33 4.48 4.43 -17.15
C GLN A 33 3.29 3.75 -16.46
N ALA A 34 3.14 2.42 -16.62
CA ALA A 34 2.12 1.64 -15.92
C ALA A 34 2.28 1.68 -14.39
N THR A 35 3.51 1.86 -13.89
CA THR A 35 3.80 1.95 -12.45
C THR A 35 3.42 3.30 -11.83
N LEU A 36 3.39 4.39 -12.60
CA LEU A 36 3.11 5.74 -12.06
C LEU A 36 1.80 5.83 -11.28
N LYS A 37 0.76 5.09 -11.69
CA LYS A 37 -0.53 5.08 -11.00
C LYS A 37 -0.46 4.56 -9.56
N PHE A 38 0.51 3.68 -9.24
CA PHE A 38 0.74 3.22 -7.87
C PHE A 38 1.17 4.38 -6.96
N PHE A 39 2.05 5.27 -7.45
CA PHE A 39 2.46 6.45 -6.68
C PHE A 39 1.29 7.41 -6.41
N VAL A 40 0.39 7.59 -7.39
CA VAL A 40 -0.83 8.39 -7.18
C VAL A 40 -1.70 7.77 -6.08
N VAL A 41 -1.89 6.44 -6.12
CA VAL A 41 -2.65 5.73 -5.08
C VAL A 41 -1.96 5.81 -3.72
N VAL A 42 -0.63 5.71 -3.66
CA VAL A 42 0.15 5.88 -2.41
C VAL A 42 -0.15 7.22 -1.75
N VAL A 43 -0.10 8.32 -2.52
CA VAL A 43 -0.41 9.66 -2.00
C VAL A 43 -1.85 9.73 -1.50
N PHE A 44 -2.80 9.19 -2.26
CA PHE A 44 -4.20 9.17 -1.86
C PHE A 44 -4.42 8.35 -0.57
N LEU A 45 -3.87 7.16 -0.47
CA LEU A 45 -3.98 6.31 0.71
C LEU A 45 -3.32 6.95 1.93
N PHE A 46 -2.16 7.60 1.76
CA PHE A 46 -1.49 8.33 2.83
C PHE A 46 -2.34 9.49 3.36
N LEU A 47 -2.91 10.30 2.47
CA LEU A 47 -3.80 11.40 2.86
C LEU A 47 -5.05 10.88 3.57
N LEU A 48 -5.66 9.82 3.05
CA LEU A 48 -6.82 9.19 3.69
C LEU A 48 -6.46 8.64 5.07
N GLN A 49 -5.30 7.99 5.19
CA GLN A 49 -4.79 7.48 6.47
C GLN A 49 -4.58 8.61 7.49
N ALA A 50 -4.05 9.76 7.06
CA ALA A 50 -3.87 10.91 7.93
C ALA A 50 -5.22 11.49 8.41
N LEU A 51 -6.21 11.60 7.52
CA LEU A 51 -7.56 12.06 7.87
C LEU A 51 -8.24 11.12 8.85
N VAL A 52 -8.19 9.81 8.58
CA VAL A 52 -8.76 8.78 9.47
C VAL A 52 -8.03 8.74 10.81
N GLY A 53 -6.70 8.98 10.81
CA GLY A 53 -5.92 9.13 12.03
C GLY A 53 -6.34 10.33 12.87
N GLY A 54 -6.61 11.46 12.23
CA GLY A 54 -7.16 12.65 12.88
C GLY A 54 -8.53 12.37 13.52
N LEU A 55 -9.42 11.68 12.80
CA LEU A 55 -10.72 11.25 13.33
C LEU A 55 -10.57 10.28 14.51
N THR A 56 -9.65 9.33 14.43
CA THR A 56 -9.34 8.40 15.53
C THR A 56 -8.86 9.13 16.78
N ALA A 57 -8.01 10.15 16.61
CA ALA A 57 -7.55 10.97 17.73
C ALA A 57 -8.68 11.81 18.33
N HIS A 58 -9.53 12.39 17.48
CA HIS A 58 -10.67 13.20 17.91
C HIS A 58 -11.68 12.41 18.76
N TYR A 59 -11.99 11.17 18.38
CA TYR A 59 -12.90 10.30 19.14
C TYR A 59 -12.43 9.97 20.56
N ARG A 60 -11.17 10.26 20.91
CA ARG A 60 -10.71 10.13 22.30
C ARG A 60 -11.18 11.29 23.18
N ALA A 61 -11.44 12.46 22.59
CA ALA A 61 -11.95 13.64 23.28
C ALA A 61 -13.47 13.74 23.16
N GLU A 62 -14.02 13.44 21.98
CA GLU A 62 -15.45 13.46 21.69
C GLU A 62 -15.87 12.11 21.06
N PRO A 63 -16.26 11.11 21.88
CA PRO A 63 -16.49 9.74 21.38
C PRO A 63 -17.67 9.62 20.40
N GLU A 64 -18.66 10.49 20.48
CA GLU A 64 -19.92 10.40 19.74
C GLU A 64 -20.00 11.39 18.58
N SER A 65 -19.13 12.39 18.55
CA SER A 65 -19.21 13.45 17.54
C SER A 65 -17.85 13.80 16.96
N PHE A 66 -17.85 14.50 15.83
CA PHE A 66 -16.70 15.14 15.22
C PHE A 66 -17.03 16.61 14.97
N PHE A 67 -16.56 17.49 15.86
CA PHE A 67 -16.91 18.93 15.84
C PHE A 67 -18.43 19.16 15.76
N GLY A 68 -19.20 18.41 16.57
CA GLY A 68 -20.65 18.48 16.61
C GLY A 68 -21.38 17.72 15.49
N LEU A 69 -20.67 17.06 14.59
CA LEU A 69 -21.25 16.17 13.59
C LEU A 69 -21.28 14.73 14.13
N ASP A 70 -22.45 14.11 14.16
CA ASP A 70 -22.61 12.71 14.57
C ASP A 70 -22.13 11.78 13.44
N LEU A 71 -20.82 11.53 13.41
CA LEU A 71 -20.20 10.60 12.47
C LEU A 71 -20.09 9.17 13.03
N SER A 72 -20.28 8.99 14.33
CA SER A 72 -20.07 7.70 15.01
C SER A 72 -21.03 6.61 14.53
N ASN A 73 -22.22 6.98 14.07
CA ASN A 73 -23.21 6.06 13.50
C ASN A 73 -22.81 5.52 12.13
N ILE A 74 -21.95 6.22 11.38
CA ILE A 74 -21.48 5.81 10.04
C ILE A 74 -20.05 5.26 10.13
N PHE A 75 -19.21 5.93 10.91
CA PHE A 75 -17.82 5.60 11.12
C PHE A 75 -17.52 5.40 12.61
N PRO A 76 -17.92 4.27 13.20
CA PRO A 76 -17.64 3.99 14.60
C PRO A 76 -16.13 3.97 14.89
N SER A 77 -15.75 4.28 16.12
CA SER A 77 -14.34 4.45 16.54
C SER A 77 -13.47 3.21 16.27
N ASN A 78 -14.02 2.00 16.36
CA ASN A 78 -13.33 0.75 16.04
C ASN A 78 -13.01 0.66 14.53
N VAL A 79 -13.96 0.99 13.65
CA VAL A 79 -13.74 1.01 12.19
C VAL A 79 -12.65 2.01 11.83
N VAL A 80 -12.77 3.24 12.35
CA VAL A 80 -11.81 4.31 12.06
C VAL A 80 -10.41 3.93 12.52
N ARG A 81 -10.26 3.36 13.72
CA ARG A 81 -8.99 2.85 14.25
C ARG A 81 -8.39 1.77 13.33
N THR A 82 -9.19 0.79 12.94
CA THR A 82 -8.74 -0.30 12.08
C THR A 82 -8.38 0.19 10.68
N TRP A 83 -9.19 1.07 10.10
CA TRP A 83 -8.87 1.70 8.81
C TRP A 83 -7.56 2.49 8.86
N HIS A 84 -7.30 3.23 9.95
CA HIS A 84 -6.05 3.95 10.10
C HIS A 84 -4.83 3.02 10.01
N LEU A 85 -4.89 1.84 10.63
CA LEU A 85 -3.84 0.84 10.60
C LEU A 85 -3.73 0.14 9.23
N GLN A 86 -4.85 -0.28 8.66
CA GLN A 86 -4.88 -0.93 7.35
C GLN A 86 -4.34 0.00 6.26
N LEU A 87 -4.78 1.26 6.24
CA LEU A 87 -4.31 2.26 5.29
C LEU A 87 -2.81 2.51 5.40
N ALA A 88 -2.26 2.55 6.63
CA ALA A 88 -0.82 2.70 6.84
C ALA A 88 -0.04 1.57 6.17
N ILE A 89 -0.45 0.32 6.36
CA ILE A 89 0.19 -0.84 5.73
C ILE A 89 0.02 -0.80 4.21
N PHE A 90 -1.16 -0.45 3.72
CA PHE A 90 -1.43 -0.43 2.29
C PHE A 90 -0.58 0.60 1.55
N TRP A 91 -0.45 1.84 2.04
CA TRP A 91 0.37 2.81 1.33
C TRP A 91 1.87 2.48 1.44
N ILE A 92 2.34 1.97 2.58
CA ILE A 92 3.73 1.54 2.74
C ILE A 92 4.05 0.39 1.78
N ALA A 93 3.24 -0.69 1.80
CA ALA A 93 3.45 -1.84 0.91
C ALA A 93 3.37 -1.45 -0.57
N THR A 94 2.38 -0.62 -0.94
CA THR A 94 2.22 -0.13 -2.32
C THR A 94 3.41 0.71 -2.76
N SER A 95 4.02 1.51 -1.85
CA SER A 95 5.25 2.27 -2.13
C SER A 95 6.42 1.36 -2.47
N TYR A 96 6.62 0.29 -1.71
CA TYR A 96 7.66 -0.71 -1.98
C TYR A 96 7.42 -1.42 -3.31
N VAL A 97 6.19 -1.84 -3.58
CA VAL A 97 5.82 -2.45 -4.86
C VAL A 97 6.11 -1.50 -6.01
N ALA A 98 5.69 -0.24 -5.91
CA ALA A 98 5.92 0.78 -6.93
C ALA A 98 7.41 1.04 -7.16
N GLY A 99 8.19 1.21 -6.09
CA GLY A 99 9.63 1.40 -6.16
C GLY A 99 10.33 0.22 -6.84
N GLY A 100 10.00 -1.01 -6.44
CA GLY A 100 10.55 -2.22 -7.04
C GLY A 100 10.24 -2.35 -8.53
N LEU A 101 8.99 -2.11 -8.93
CA LEU A 101 8.58 -2.16 -10.34
C LEU A 101 9.25 -1.07 -11.19
N LEU A 102 9.43 0.13 -10.62
CA LEU A 102 10.11 1.23 -11.32
C LEU A 102 11.58 0.90 -11.57
N LEU A 103 12.25 0.31 -10.57
CA LEU A 103 13.67 -0.04 -10.63
C LEU A 103 13.94 -1.34 -11.40
N ALA A 104 12.97 -2.23 -11.50
CA ALA A 104 13.14 -3.56 -12.13
C ALA A 104 13.74 -3.48 -13.54
N ARG A 105 13.34 -2.48 -14.34
CA ARG A 105 13.90 -2.26 -15.67
C ARG A 105 15.33 -1.75 -15.62
N GLU A 106 15.64 -0.83 -14.71
CA GLU A 106 16.98 -0.24 -14.59
C GLU A 106 18.01 -1.31 -14.19
N ILE A 107 17.59 -2.25 -13.34
CA ILE A 107 18.41 -3.36 -12.87
C ILE A 107 18.47 -4.49 -13.91
N GLY A 108 17.34 -4.84 -14.51
CA GLY A 108 17.22 -5.95 -15.46
C GLY A 108 17.59 -5.61 -16.92
N GLY A 109 17.76 -4.33 -17.24
CA GLY A 109 18.21 -3.81 -18.53
C GLY A 109 17.20 -3.88 -19.68
N GLN A 110 16.20 -4.75 -19.62
CA GLN A 110 15.20 -4.95 -20.67
C GLN A 110 13.80 -5.13 -20.12
N GLU A 111 12.81 -4.59 -20.84
CA GLU A 111 11.40 -4.79 -20.53
C GLU A 111 10.94 -6.16 -21.10
N LYS A 112 10.37 -7.01 -20.24
CA LYS A 112 9.82 -8.29 -20.65
C LYS A 112 8.52 -8.12 -21.44
N LYS A 113 8.25 -9.07 -22.34
CA LYS A 113 6.99 -9.11 -23.09
C LYS A 113 5.79 -9.13 -22.11
N TYR A 114 4.82 -8.28 -22.32
CA TYR A 114 3.62 -8.13 -21.47
C TYR A 114 3.84 -7.62 -20.05
N GLN A 115 5.04 -7.19 -19.66
CA GLN A 115 5.31 -6.70 -18.31
C GLN A 115 4.36 -5.57 -17.91
N ALA A 116 4.11 -4.60 -18.78
CA ALA A 116 3.16 -3.53 -18.51
C ALA A 116 1.73 -4.05 -18.25
N ALA A 117 1.27 -5.07 -18.99
CA ALA A 117 -0.04 -5.69 -18.77
C ALA A 117 -0.13 -6.37 -17.41
N TYR A 118 0.90 -7.09 -17.00
CA TYR A 118 0.95 -7.73 -15.68
C TYR A 118 0.98 -6.69 -14.54
N ILE A 119 1.67 -5.56 -14.73
CA ILE A 119 1.63 -4.44 -13.78
C ILE A 119 0.21 -3.86 -13.65
N HIS A 120 -0.56 -3.77 -14.75
CA HIS A 120 -1.96 -3.38 -14.68
C HIS A 120 -2.81 -4.39 -13.90
N ILE A 121 -2.60 -5.69 -14.13
CA ILE A 121 -3.31 -6.77 -13.40
C ILE A 121 -3.01 -6.66 -11.90
N LEU A 122 -1.73 -6.55 -11.52
CA LEU A 122 -1.32 -6.37 -10.13
C LEU A 122 -1.98 -5.14 -9.50
N PHE A 123 -2.00 -4.02 -10.22
CA PHE A 123 -2.63 -2.79 -9.75
C PHE A 123 -4.10 -2.99 -9.41
N PHE A 124 -4.89 -3.55 -10.34
CA PHE A 124 -6.31 -3.77 -10.11
C PHE A 124 -6.57 -4.81 -9.02
N ALA A 125 -5.75 -5.86 -8.93
CA ALA A 125 -5.82 -6.82 -7.84
C ALA A 125 -5.63 -6.14 -6.47
N LEU A 126 -4.61 -5.27 -6.33
CA LEU A 126 -4.38 -4.52 -5.10
C LEU A 126 -5.50 -3.52 -4.80
N VAL A 127 -6.03 -2.83 -5.81
CA VAL A 127 -7.19 -1.93 -5.64
C VAL A 127 -8.41 -2.69 -5.10
N ILE A 128 -8.70 -3.88 -5.63
CA ILE A 128 -9.80 -4.73 -5.15
C ILE A 128 -9.57 -5.14 -3.70
N VAL A 129 -8.35 -5.55 -3.34
CA VAL A 129 -8.02 -5.94 -1.97
C VAL A 129 -8.18 -4.76 -1.02
N VAL A 130 -7.63 -3.58 -1.37
CA VAL A 130 -7.72 -2.38 -0.51
C VAL A 130 -9.16 -1.94 -0.30
N ILE A 131 -9.92 -1.75 -1.38
CA ILE A 131 -11.33 -1.33 -1.28
C ILE A 131 -12.15 -2.40 -0.58
N GLY A 132 -11.96 -3.67 -0.96
CA GLY A 132 -12.70 -4.79 -0.40
C GLY A 132 -12.44 -4.96 1.10
N SER A 133 -11.21 -4.78 1.57
CA SER A 133 -10.89 -4.89 3.00
C SER A 133 -11.49 -3.75 3.82
N LEU A 134 -11.40 -2.51 3.35
CA LEU A 134 -11.99 -1.36 4.04
C LEU A 134 -13.51 -1.47 4.12
N LEU A 135 -14.16 -1.80 3.01
CA LEU A 135 -15.62 -2.02 2.98
C LEU A 135 -16.02 -3.25 3.79
N GLY A 136 -15.21 -4.30 3.75
CA GLY A 136 -15.44 -5.53 4.50
C GLY A 136 -15.39 -5.29 6.00
N GLU A 137 -14.39 -4.55 6.48
CA GLU A 137 -14.29 -4.13 7.88
C GLU A 137 -15.51 -3.35 8.33
N TRP A 138 -15.89 -2.34 7.54
CA TRP A 138 -17.05 -1.52 7.81
C TRP A 138 -18.35 -2.34 7.83
N ALA A 139 -18.61 -3.14 6.81
CA ALA A 139 -19.79 -4.01 6.72
C ALA A 139 -19.81 -5.10 7.81
N GLY A 140 -18.63 -5.60 8.19
CA GLY A 140 -18.48 -6.58 9.28
C GLY A 140 -18.87 -5.99 10.63
N THR A 141 -18.48 -4.76 10.91
CA THR A 141 -18.85 -4.04 12.14
C THR A 141 -20.37 -3.86 12.26
N PHE A 142 -21.07 -3.60 11.15
CA PHE A 142 -22.53 -3.51 11.12
C PHE A 142 -23.23 -4.88 10.97
N GLN A 143 -22.49 -5.99 11.05
CA GLN A 143 -22.99 -7.36 10.95
C GLN A 143 -23.69 -7.72 9.60
N TRP A 144 -23.43 -6.93 8.55
CA TRP A 144 -24.05 -7.13 7.23
C TRP A 144 -23.52 -8.35 6.49
N LEU A 145 -22.32 -8.81 6.87
CA LEU A 145 -21.68 -9.96 6.21
C LEU A 145 -22.16 -11.32 6.72
N SER A 146 -22.99 -11.37 7.79
CA SER A 146 -23.51 -12.61 8.35
C SER A 146 -22.40 -13.68 8.50
N LYS A 147 -22.60 -14.89 7.98
CA LYS A 147 -21.62 -16.00 8.01
C LYS A 147 -20.31 -15.76 7.24
N TYR A 148 -20.26 -14.75 6.39
CA TYR A 148 -19.06 -14.42 5.59
C TYR A 148 -18.11 -13.42 6.26
N TRP A 149 -18.42 -12.97 7.48
CA TRP A 149 -17.62 -12.01 8.24
C TRP A 149 -16.14 -12.42 8.36
N PHE A 150 -15.87 -13.70 8.58
CA PHE A 150 -14.52 -14.24 8.72
C PHE A 150 -13.69 -14.09 7.43
N TRP A 151 -14.32 -14.22 6.27
CA TRP A 151 -13.65 -14.15 4.98
C TRP A 151 -13.45 -12.73 4.48
N PHE A 152 -14.44 -11.87 4.64
CA PHE A 152 -14.47 -10.57 4.01
C PHE A 152 -14.51 -9.40 4.97
N GLY A 153 -14.85 -9.63 6.23
CA GLY A 153 -15.00 -8.59 7.24
C GLY A 153 -13.91 -8.65 8.31
N GLN A 154 -14.32 -8.22 9.49
CA GLN A 154 -13.51 -8.17 10.70
C GLN A 154 -13.33 -9.57 11.30
N GLN A 155 -12.10 -9.98 11.62
CA GLN A 155 -11.86 -11.25 12.31
C GLN A 155 -11.89 -11.15 13.84
N GLY A 156 -11.62 -9.98 14.39
CA GLY A 156 -11.66 -9.73 15.82
C GLY A 156 -10.48 -10.28 16.63
N TRP A 157 -9.56 -10.99 16.04
CA TRP A 157 -8.41 -11.62 16.74
C TRP A 157 -7.03 -11.18 16.22
N GLU A 158 -6.97 -10.45 15.14
CA GLU A 158 -5.74 -9.83 14.64
C GLU A 158 -5.85 -8.32 14.79
N TYR A 159 -4.73 -7.68 15.08
CA TYR A 159 -4.72 -6.22 15.27
C TYR A 159 -5.16 -5.44 14.02
N LEU A 160 -4.93 -6.02 12.83
CA LEU A 160 -5.34 -5.44 11.56
C LEU A 160 -6.79 -5.77 11.18
N GLU A 161 -7.36 -6.78 11.80
CA GLU A 161 -8.73 -7.23 11.58
C GLU A 161 -9.06 -7.47 10.09
N LEU A 162 -8.07 -7.89 9.31
CA LEU A 162 -8.19 -8.09 7.89
C LEU A 162 -8.84 -9.45 7.57
N GLY A 163 -9.95 -9.45 6.85
CA GLY A 163 -10.65 -10.66 6.44
C GLY A 163 -9.74 -11.67 5.71
N ARG A 164 -9.94 -12.96 5.91
CA ARG A 164 -9.03 -14.01 5.42
C ARG A 164 -8.85 -14.00 3.90
N ALA A 165 -9.91 -13.69 3.14
CA ALA A 165 -9.82 -13.57 1.68
C ALA A 165 -8.85 -12.46 1.24
N TRP A 166 -8.84 -11.34 1.96
CA TRP A 166 -7.96 -10.21 1.68
C TRP A 166 -6.51 -10.51 2.03
N GLN A 167 -6.26 -11.27 3.13
CA GLN A 167 -4.92 -11.74 3.48
C GLN A 167 -4.36 -12.66 2.38
N ILE A 168 -5.17 -13.60 1.88
CA ILE A 168 -4.79 -14.47 0.77
C ILE A 168 -4.53 -13.64 -0.49
N GLY A 169 -5.41 -12.69 -0.79
CA GLY A 169 -5.25 -11.78 -1.93
C GLY A 169 -3.93 -11.00 -1.89
N LEU A 170 -3.55 -10.48 -0.72
CA LEU A 170 -2.26 -9.81 -0.53
C LEU A 170 -1.07 -10.76 -0.71
N ALA A 171 -1.15 -11.98 -0.16
CA ALA A 171 -0.10 -12.98 -0.32
C ALA A 171 0.09 -13.35 -1.79
N VAL A 172 -1.00 -13.58 -2.52
CA VAL A 172 -0.96 -13.86 -3.97
C VAL A 172 -0.39 -12.67 -4.74
N ALA A 173 -0.81 -11.45 -4.43
CA ALA A 173 -0.29 -10.24 -5.07
C ALA A 173 1.22 -10.05 -4.81
N LEU A 174 1.69 -10.36 -3.59
CA LEU A 174 3.12 -10.30 -3.24
C LEU A 174 3.94 -11.31 -4.05
N VAL A 175 3.48 -12.56 -4.14
CA VAL A 175 4.14 -13.58 -4.96
C VAL A 175 4.17 -13.15 -6.44
N PHE A 176 3.05 -12.63 -6.94
CA PHE A 176 2.97 -12.15 -8.32
C PHE A 176 3.94 -10.98 -8.58
N TRP A 177 4.05 -10.05 -7.63
CA TRP A 177 5.03 -8.97 -7.73
C TRP A 177 6.48 -9.46 -7.80
N PHE A 178 6.85 -10.47 -7.01
CA PHE A 178 8.21 -11.04 -7.05
C PHE A 178 8.55 -11.72 -8.39
N VAL A 179 7.56 -12.16 -9.14
CA VAL A 179 7.74 -12.79 -10.46
C VAL A 179 7.88 -11.76 -11.59
N LEU A 180 7.36 -10.54 -11.39
CA LEU A 180 7.40 -9.44 -12.36
C LEU A 180 8.78 -8.84 -12.51
#